data_ef24741fe8743cecaf25b79ac8726f83
#
_entry.id   ef24741fe8743cecaf25b79ac8726f83
#
_cell.length_a   1.000
_cell.length_b   1.000
_cell.length_c   1.000
_cell.angle_alpha   90.00
_cell.angle_beta   90.00
_cell.angle_gamma   90.00
#
_symmetry.space_group_name_H-M   'P 1'
#
loop_
_entity.id
_entity.type
_entity.pdbx_description
1 polymer ?
#
loop_
_entity_poly.entity_id
_entity_poly.type
_entity_poly.pdbx_seq_one_letter_code
_entity_poly.pdbx_strand_id
1 'polypeptide(L)'
;IEVVEKLTPRELEVLLASAARNVDESYGRGLTSEEFMSEQRKRLHKATPWLHRKNVDEAARGYVAAGSVDFARLSRGATRTAARVAALLTDDLAASVQALQRTERDIQGLSGPALVEGSAYVRDLLAFWASEPAMHLRRHAGLVQ
;
A
#
# COMPACT_ATOMS: atom_id res chain seq x y z
N ILE A 1 -6.04 -3.59 0.28
CA ILE A 1 -4.79 -3.76 -0.48
C ILE A 1 -5.03 -3.42 -1.96
N GLU A 2 -6.05 -3.97 -2.60
CA GLU A 2 -6.36 -3.76 -4.02
C GLU A 2 -6.52 -2.27 -4.42
N VAL A 3 -7.04 -1.43 -3.53
CA VAL A 3 -7.19 0.03 -3.75
C VAL A 3 -5.82 0.72 -3.82
N VAL A 4 -4.87 0.32 -2.96
CA VAL A 4 -3.53 0.94 -2.92
C VAL A 4 -2.69 0.55 -4.15
N GLU A 5 -2.93 -0.63 -4.72
CA GLU A 5 -2.23 -1.09 -5.92
C GLU A 5 -2.72 -0.41 -7.21
N LYS A 6 -3.98 0.04 -7.22
CA LYS A 6 -4.61 0.67 -8.41
C LYS A 6 -4.46 2.18 -8.44
N LEU A 7 -4.16 2.82 -7.31
CA LEU A 7 -4.02 4.26 -7.19
C LEU A 7 -2.55 4.69 -7.17
N THR A 8 -2.25 5.73 -7.92
CA THR A 8 -0.97 6.42 -7.75
C THR A 8 -0.89 7.05 -6.36
N PRO A 9 0.31 7.32 -5.82
CA PRO A 9 0.47 8.03 -4.55
C PRO A 9 -0.33 9.34 -4.49
N ARG A 10 -0.41 10.06 -5.62
CA ARG A 10 -1.15 11.31 -5.72
C ARG A 10 -2.67 11.11 -5.66
N GLU A 11 -3.19 10.10 -6.34
CA GLU A 11 -4.62 9.76 -6.29
C GLU A 11 -5.02 9.30 -4.89
N LEU A 12 -4.18 8.53 -4.21
CA LEU A 12 -4.40 8.12 -2.83
C LEU A 12 -4.41 9.34 -1.89
N GLU A 13 -3.47 10.27 -2.05
CA GLU A 13 -3.42 11.52 -1.30
C GLU A 13 -4.71 12.33 -1.44
N VAL A 14 -5.19 12.50 -2.68
CA VAL A 14 -6.43 13.23 -2.97
C VAL A 14 -7.65 12.51 -2.37
N LEU A 15 -7.70 11.19 -2.46
CA LEU A 15 -8.80 10.40 -1.88
C LEU A 15 -8.85 10.56 -0.36
N LEU A 16 -7.72 10.45 0.32
CA LEU A 16 -7.65 10.59 1.79
C LEU A 16 -7.89 12.04 2.23
N ALA A 17 -7.40 13.03 1.48
CA ALA A 17 -7.72 14.43 1.73
C ALA A 17 -9.22 14.72 1.56
N SER A 18 -9.90 14.06 0.60
CA SER A 18 -11.35 14.17 0.44
C SER A 18 -12.11 13.62 1.64
N ALA A 19 -11.65 12.51 2.23
CA ALA A 19 -12.20 11.96 3.46
C ALA A 19 -11.93 12.90 4.66
N ALA A 20 -10.71 13.44 4.77
CA ALA A 20 -10.32 14.37 5.82
C ALA A 20 -11.19 15.64 5.86
N ARG A 21 -11.67 16.11 4.71
CA ARG A 21 -12.59 17.26 4.61
C ARG A 21 -13.97 17.04 5.25
N ASN A 22 -14.30 15.84 5.65
CA ASN A 22 -15.50 15.62 6.47
C ASN A 22 -15.34 16.17 7.90
N VAL A 23 -14.09 16.29 8.37
CA VAL A 23 -13.75 16.72 9.74
C VAL A 23 -12.97 18.03 9.78
N ASP A 24 -12.23 18.36 8.73
CA ASP A 24 -11.53 19.64 8.53
C ASP A 24 -11.70 20.09 7.07
N GLU A 25 -12.61 21.02 6.83
CA GLU A 25 -12.94 21.50 5.49
C GLU A 25 -11.77 22.20 4.77
N SER A 26 -10.77 22.65 5.53
CA SER A 26 -9.58 23.29 4.99
C SER A 26 -8.49 22.31 4.57
N TYR A 27 -8.61 21.04 4.95
CA TYR A 27 -7.56 20.05 4.72
C TYR A 27 -7.28 19.85 3.22
N GLY A 28 -6.00 19.77 2.87
CA GLY A 28 -5.58 19.52 1.49
C GLY A 28 -5.88 20.64 0.50
N ARG A 29 -6.07 21.89 0.96
CA ARG A 29 -6.18 23.05 0.05
C ARG A 29 -4.94 23.16 -0.82
N GLY A 30 -5.16 23.32 -2.13
CA GLY A 30 -4.09 23.42 -3.12
C GLY A 30 -3.57 22.06 -3.63
N LEU A 31 -4.03 20.91 -3.12
CA LEU A 31 -3.69 19.61 -3.67
C LEU A 31 -4.27 19.41 -5.09
N THR A 32 -5.48 19.88 -5.32
CA THR A 32 -6.16 19.87 -6.62
C THR A 32 -7.20 20.99 -6.65
N SER A 33 -7.98 21.12 -7.74
CA SER A 33 -9.05 22.11 -7.80
C SER A 33 -10.13 21.82 -6.74
N GLU A 34 -10.71 22.86 -6.18
CA GLU A 34 -11.77 22.74 -5.17
C GLU A 34 -13.01 22.03 -5.71
N GLU A 35 -13.30 22.20 -6.99
CA GLU A 35 -14.39 21.52 -7.66
C GLU A 35 -14.16 20.00 -7.68
N PHE A 36 -12.96 19.57 -8.10
CA PHE A 36 -12.58 18.16 -8.13
C PHE A 36 -12.60 17.54 -6.73
N MET A 37 -12.05 18.26 -5.73
CA MET A 37 -12.06 17.80 -4.34
C MET A 37 -13.49 17.62 -3.81
N SER A 38 -14.39 18.58 -4.10
CA SER A 38 -15.80 18.51 -3.72
C SER A 38 -16.50 17.31 -4.37
N GLU A 39 -16.21 17.05 -5.65
CA GLU A 39 -16.76 15.89 -6.35
C GLU A 39 -16.26 14.57 -5.76
N GLN A 40 -14.96 14.44 -5.48
CA GLN A 40 -14.42 13.25 -4.83
C GLN A 40 -15.05 13.02 -3.45
N ARG A 41 -15.24 14.07 -2.65
CA ARG A 41 -15.93 14.00 -1.36
C ARG A 41 -17.37 13.48 -1.51
N LYS A 42 -18.13 13.97 -2.50
CA LYS A 42 -19.48 13.48 -2.79
C LYS A 42 -19.50 12.01 -3.20
N ARG A 43 -18.56 11.61 -4.07
CA ARG A 43 -18.40 10.21 -4.49
C ARG A 43 -18.09 9.30 -3.32
N LEU A 44 -17.15 9.68 -2.47
CA LEU A 44 -16.77 8.93 -1.27
C LEU A 44 -17.96 8.80 -0.31
N HIS A 45 -18.67 9.89 -0.06
CA HIS A 45 -19.86 9.89 0.79
C HIS A 45 -20.98 8.98 0.24
N LYS A 46 -21.19 8.96 -1.07
CA LYS A 46 -22.16 8.09 -1.74
C LYS A 46 -21.73 6.61 -1.70
N ALA A 47 -20.44 6.34 -1.85
CA ALA A 47 -19.87 4.99 -1.80
C ALA A 47 -19.80 4.42 -0.38
N THR A 48 -19.78 5.27 0.66
CA THR A 48 -19.68 4.82 2.05
C THR A 48 -21.06 4.54 2.64
N PRO A 49 -21.38 3.28 2.99
CA PRO A 49 -22.62 2.94 3.67
C PRO A 49 -22.80 3.76 4.95
N TRP A 50 -24.01 4.15 5.27
CA TRP A 50 -24.31 5.00 6.42
C TRP A 50 -23.77 4.45 7.74
N LEU A 51 -23.77 3.13 7.89
CA LEU A 51 -23.29 2.41 9.08
C LEU A 51 -21.77 2.62 9.31
N HIS A 52 -21.00 2.84 8.25
CA HIS A 52 -19.53 3.01 8.32
C HIS A 52 -19.07 4.47 8.36
N ARG A 53 -19.98 5.44 8.19
CA ARG A 53 -19.61 6.86 8.13
C ARG A 53 -18.89 7.33 9.38
N LYS A 54 -19.38 6.93 10.56
CA LYS A 54 -18.76 7.28 11.83
C LYS A 54 -17.31 6.77 11.92
N ASN A 55 -17.07 5.56 11.46
CA ASN A 55 -15.72 4.97 11.45
C ASN A 55 -14.79 5.70 10.47
N VAL A 56 -15.33 6.11 9.29
CA VAL A 56 -14.59 6.91 8.31
C VAL A 56 -14.22 8.28 8.89
N ASP A 57 -15.16 8.95 9.55
CA ASP A 57 -14.91 10.26 10.17
C ASP A 57 -13.92 10.16 11.34
N GLU A 58 -13.94 9.08 12.13
CA GLU A 58 -12.98 8.82 13.19
C GLU A 58 -11.57 8.57 12.63
N ALA A 59 -11.46 7.74 11.59
CA ALA A 59 -10.21 7.52 10.87
C ALA A 59 -9.68 8.81 10.23
N ALA A 60 -10.57 9.64 9.66
CA ALA A 60 -10.23 10.94 9.10
C ALA A 60 -9.67 11.91 10.15
N ARG A 61 -10.23 11.93 11.38
CA ARG A 61 -9.66 12.72 12.49
C ARG A 61 -8.26 12.27 12.85
N GLY A 62 -8.05 10.94 12.97
CA GLY A 62 -6.72 10.37 13.22
C GLY A 62 -5.72 10.75 12.13
N TYR A 63 -6.14 10.70 10.86
CA TYR A 63 -5.33 11.08 9.71
C TYR A 63 -4.95 12.57 9.73
N VAL A 64 -5.92 13.47 9.99
CA VAL A 64 -5.65 14.92 10.13
C VAL A 64 -4.69 15.20 11.29
N ALA A 65 -4.89 14.54 12.42
CA ALA A 65 -4.03 14.69 13.61
C ALA A 65 -2.60 14.16 13.39
N ALA A 66 -2.41 13.16 12.55
CA ALA A 66 -1.09 12.59 12.25
C ALA A 66 -0.19 13.53 11.40
N GLY A 67 -0.76 14.55 10.77
CA GLY A 67 -0.02 15.51 9.94
C GLY A 67 0.30 14.97 8.54
N SER A 68 1.44 15.42 7.97
CA SER A 68 1.81 15.04 6.60
C SER A 68 2.21 13.58 6.50
N VAL A 69 1.66 12.87 5.50
CA VAL A 69 1.98 11.47 5.19
C VAL A 69 2.79 11.42 3.90
N ASP A 70 3.92 10.70 3.92
CA ASP A 70 4.66 10.37 2.70
C ASP A 70 3.95 9.21 1.99
N PHE A 71 3.10 9.55 1.02
CA PHE A 71 2.32 8.56 0.26
C PHE A 71 3.19 7.66 -0.61
N ALA A 72 4.32 8.12 -1.08
CA ALA A 72 5.27 7.29 -1.82
C ALA A 72 5.87 6.22 -0.90
N ARG A 73 6.22 6.59 0.33
CA ARG A 73 6.70 5.65 1.36
C ARG A 73 5.60 4.67 1.77
N LEU A 74 4.37 5.16 1.96
CA LEU A 74 3.22 4.32 2.30
C LEU A 74 2.95 3.27 1.21
N SER A 75 2.89 3.69 -0.05
CA SER A 75 2.67 2.80 -1.20
C SER A 75 3.78 1.75 -1.31
N ARG A 76 5.05 2.17 -1.22
CA ARG A 76 6.19 1.23 -1.20
C ARG A 76 6.11 0.25 -0.04
N GLY A 77 5.73 0.71 1.15
CA GLY A 77 5.55 -0.12 2.34
C GLY A 77 4.45 -1.16 2.15
N ALA A 78 3.32 -0.77 1.57
CA ALA A 78 2.20 -1.67 1.27
C ALA A 78 2.60 -2.77 0.27
N THR A 79 3.29 -2.41 -0.82
CA THR A 79 3.79 -3.37 -1.81
C THR A 79 4.77 -4.37 -1.20
N ARG A 80 5.72 -3.90 -0.37
CA ARG A 80 6.65 -4.78 0.34
C ARG A 80 5.93 -5.75 1.28
N THR A 81 4.97 -5.24 2.04
CA THR A 81 4.18 -6.07 2.96
C THR A 81 3.37 -7.11 2.20
N ALA A 82 2.73 -6.74 1.10
CA ALA A 82 1.97 -7.67 0.26
C ALA A 82 2.87 -8.78 -0.30
N ALA A 83 4.05 -8.45 -0.82
CA ALA A 83 5.01 -9.42 -1.33
C ALA A 83 5.48 -10.40 -0.24
N ARG A 84 5.79 -9.91 0.96
CA ARG A 84 6.20 -10.73 2.11
C ARG A 84 5.08 -11.67 2.57
N VAL A 85 3.85 -11.16 2.65
CA VAL A 85 2.67 -11.98 3.02
C VAL A 85 2.41 -13.04 1.96
N ALA A 86 2.47 -12.69 0.67
CA ALA A 86 2.31 -13.66 -0.41
C ALA A 86 3.35 -14.77 -0.34
N ALA A 87 4.63 -14.43 -0.13
CA ALA A 87 5.70 -15.41 0.03
C ALA A 87 5.48 -16.34 1.23
N LEU A 88 5.04 -15.81 2.37
CA LEU A 88 4.70 -16.62 3.54
C LEU A 88 3.52 -17.56 3.28
N LEU A 89 2.47 -17.07 2.62
CA LEU A 89 1.25 -17.88 2.38
C LEU A 89 1.47 -18.99 1.36
N THR A 90 2.33 -18.75 0.36
CA THR A 90 2.63 -19.75 -0.68
C THR A 90 3.77 -20.68 -0.31
N ASP A 91 4.58 -20.29 0.66
CA ASP A 91 5.88 -20.90 0.99
C ASP A 91 6.79 -21.06 -0.25
N ASP A 92 6.59 -20.21 -1.25
CA ASP A 92 7.31 -20.25 -2.53
C ASP A 92 7.91 -18.87 -2.85
N LEU A 93 9.20 -18.73 -2.52
CA LEU A 93 9.96 -17.53 -2.80
C LEU A 93 10.11 -17.28 -4.31
N ALA A 94 10.30 -18.33 -5.10
CA ALA A 94 10.51 -18.20 -6.54
C ALA A 94 9.24 -17.68 -7.24
N ALA A 95 8.07 -18.23 -6.90
CA ALA A 95 6.79 -17.76 -7.39
C ALA A 95 6.53 -16.30 -6.99
N SER A 96 6.88 -15.92 -5.76
CA SER A 96 6.73 -14.56 -5.26
C SER A 96 7.63 -13.56 -5.99
N VAL A 97 8.86 -13.92 -6.29
CA VAL A 97 9.80 -13.12 -7.10
C VAL A 97 9.28 -12.99 -8.54
N GLN A 98 8.77 -14.07 -9.14
CA GLN A 98 8.16 -14.02 -10.47
C GLN A 98 6.92 -13.12 -10.53
N ALA A 99 6.11 -13.10 -9.46
CA ALA A 99 4.98 -12.20 -9.36
C ALA A 99 5.42 -10.73 -9.35
N LEU A 100 6.48 -10.39 -8.59
CA LEU A 100 7.07 -9.05 -8.63
C LEU A 100 7.59 -8.68 -10.03
N GLN A 101 8.27 -9.60 -10.71
CA GLN A 101 8.74 -9.36 -12.08
C GLN A 101 7.62 -9.06 -13.09
N ARG A 102 6.43 -9.65 -12.89
CA ARG A 102 5.27 -9.37 -13.76
C ARG A 102 4.68 -7.98 -13.52
N THR A 103 4.82 -7.44 -12.32
CA THR A 103 4.26 -6.14 -11.94
C THR A 103 5.22 -4.97 -12.18
N GLU A 104 6.53 -5.21 -12.09
CA GLU A 104 7.58 -4.20 -12.28
C GLU A 104 8.17 -4.30 -13.70
N ARG A 105 7.85 -3.34 -14.57
CA ARG A 105 8.30 -3.34 -15.98
C ARG A 105 9.83 -3.31 -16.13
N ASP A 106 10.51 -2.59 -15.24
CA ASP A 106 11.96 -2.35 -15.32
C ASP A 106 12.81 -3.60 -15.05
N ILE A 107 12.21 -4.64 -14.47
CA ILE A 107 12.90 -5.90 -14.15
C ILE A 107 12.39 -7.12 -14.93
N GLN A 108 11.47 -6.89 -15.87
CA GLN A 108 11.00 -7.96 -16.75
C GLN A 108 12.16 -8.50 -17.59
N GLY A 109 12.34 -9.82 -17.55
CA GLY A 109 13.43 -10.49 -18.27
C GLY A 109 14.79 -10.49 -17.57
N LEU A 110 14.96 -9.78 -16.45
CA LEU A 110 16.18 -9.88 -15.65
C LEU A 110 16.23 -11.19 -14.86
N SER A 111 17.45 -11.69 -14.59
CA SER A 111 17.67 -12.89 -13.79
C SER A 111 18.94 -12.78 -12.97
N GLY A 112 19.09 -13.65 -11.96
CA GLY A 112 20.28 -13.71 -11.10
C GLY A 112 20.62 -12.38 -10.44
N PRO A 113 21.90 -11.99 -10.37
CA PRO A 113 22.33 -10.76 -9.71
C PRO A 113 21.67 -9.50 -10.28
N ALA A 114 21.49 -9.40 -11.61
CA ALA A 114 20.87 -8.24 -12.25
C ALA A 114 19.43 -8.01 -11.78
N LEU A 115 18.68 -9.06 -11.53
CA LEU A 115 17.33 -8.96 -10.97
C LEU A 115 17.35 -8.39 -9.55
N VAL A 116 18.28 -8.86 -8.72
CA VAL A 116 18.44 -8.40 -7.33
C VAL A 116 18.88 -6.93 -7.30
N GLU A 117 19.81 -6.54 -8.16
CA GLU A 117 20.30 -5.16 -8.26
C GLU A 117 19.25 -4.23 -8.84
N GLY A 118 18.43 -4.70 -9.79
CA GLY A 118 17.41 -3.93 -10.47
C GLY A 118 16.16 -3.61 -9.63
N SER A 119 15.82 -4.46 -8.64
CA SER A 119 14.61 -4.27 -7.85
C SER A 119 14.85 -4.13 -6.36
N ALA A 120 14.41 -3.00 -5.80
CA ALA A 120 14.39 -2.80 -4.35
C ALA A 120 13.38 -3.73 -3.64
N TYR A 121 12.33 -4.15 -4.32
CA TYR A 121 11.32 -5.07 -3.78
C TYR A 121 11.83 -6.50 -3.74
N VAL A 122 12.54 -6.94 -4.77
CA VAL A 122 13.18 -8.26 -4.78
C VAL A 122 14.23 -8.35 -3.69
N ARG A 123 15.11 -7.34 -3.55
CA ARG A 123 16.09 -7.31 -2.43
C ARG A 123 15.43 -7.38 -1.07
N ASP A 124 14.37 -6.60 -0.87
CA ASP A 124 13.62 -6.58 0.39
C ASP A 124 12.98 -7.94 0.69
N LEU A 125 12.39 -8.58 -0.32
CA LEU A 125 11.76 -9.88 -0.18
C LEU A 125 12.79 -10.97 0.15
N LEU A 126 13.94 -10.99 -0.53
CA LEU A 126 15.03 -11.94 -0.27
C LEU A 126 15.61 -11.75 1.15
N ALA A 127 15.84 -10.49 1.55
CA ALA A 127 16.33 -10.18 2.89
C ALA A 127 15.33 -10.60 3.97
N PHE A 128 14.04 -10.34 3.74
CA PHE A 128 12.97 -10.79 4.64
C PHE A 128 12.93 -12.31 4.73
N TRP A 129 12.95 -13.03 3.59
CA TRP A 129 12.88 -14.49 3.54
C TRP A 129 14.00 -15.17 4.31
N ALA A 130 15.21 -14.62 4.24
CA ALA A 130 16.40 -15.09 4.95
C ALA A 130 16.44 -14.64 6.42
N SER A 131 15.48 -13.85 6.88
CA SER A 131 15.50 -13.29 8.23
C SER A 131 14.94 -14.25 9.28
N GLU A 132 15.41 -14.11 10.53
CA GLU A 132 14.90 -14.85 11.68
C GLU A 132 13.38 -14.62 11.90
N PRO A 133 12.82 -13.38 11.79
CA PRO A 133 11.38 -13.18 11.86
C PRO A 133 10.59 -13.98 10.83
N ALA A 134 11.05 -14.06 9.58
CA ALA A 134 10.36 -14.85 8.56
C ALA A 134 10.41 -16.35 8.86
N MET A 135 11.55 -16.85 9.33
CA MET A 135 11.69 -18.23 9.76
C MET A 135 10.75 -18.55 10.95
N HIS A 136 10.65 -17.64 11.91
CA HIS A 136 9.74 -17.78 13.04
C HIS A 136 8.28 -17.84 12.60
N LEU A 137 7.86 -16.94 11.69
CA LEU A 137 6.51 -16.92 11.12
C LEU A 137 6.21 -18.22 10.36
N ARG A 138 7.13 -18.71 9.55
CA ARG A 138 6.98 -19.98 8.79
C ARG A 138 6.82 -21.18 9.72
N ARG A 139 7.60 -21.25 10.80
CA ARG A 139 7.45 -22.30 11.83
C ARG A 139 6.09 -22.22 12.52
N HIS A 140 5.67 -21.01 12.89
CA HIS A 140 4.37 -20.79 13.54
C HIS A 140 3.20 -21.17 12.62
N ALA A 141 3.35 -20.96 11.32
CA ALA A 141 2.37 -21.37 10.31
C ALA A 141 2.46 -22.86 9.94
N GLY A 142 3.39 -23.63 10.49
CA GLY A 142 3.58 -25.05 10.19
C GLY A 142 4.18 -25.35 8.81
N LEU A 143 4.83 -24.38 8.18
CA LEU A 143 5.41 -24.50 6.84
C LEU A 143 6.83 -25.09 6.86
N VAL A 144 7.53 -24.99 7.98
CA VAL A 144 8.85 -25.59 8.22
C VAL A 144 8.91 -26.20 9.60
N GLN A 145 9.64 -27.30 9.74
CA GLN A 145 9.91 -27.99 11.01
C GLN A 145 11.13 -27.40 11.70
#